data_6611d1c7366928776fd41c9e3904296d
#
_entry.id   6611d1c7366928776fd41c9e3904296d
#
_cell.length_a   1.000
_cell.length_b   1.000
_cell.length_c   1.000
_cell.angle_alpha   90.00
_cell.angle_beta   90.00
_cell.angle_gamma   90.00
#
_symmetry.space_group_name_H-M   'P 1'
#
loop_
_entity.id
_entity.type
_entity.pdbx_description
1 polymer ?
#
loop_
_entity_poly.entity_id
_entity_poly.type
_entity_poly.pdbx_seq_one_letter_code
_entity_poly.pdbx_strand_id
1 'polypeptide(L)'
;VTVAYQGAPGAFGHAACLAFLPEHEARPLSRFEDVVGAVASGEAEFGMLPVENSRAGEVPGVRALIAGAGLRTVRTHVLPLRMHLLGLPGADRRAIAAVASHPVALRQCARSLDRLGLRREEAPNTAVAARGLRDPRKAVLASETAASLYGLEILERDMQDDPDNATLFALVARA
;
A
#
# COMPACT_ATOMS: atom_id res chain seq x y z
N VAL A 1 5.02 -16.30 -14.22
CA VAL A 1 4.24 -16.61 -13.00
C VAL A 1 3.61 -15.32 -12.48
N THR A 2 2.28 -15.36 -12.24
CA THR A 2 1.51 -14.20 -11.81
C THR A 2 1.24 -14.24 -10.32
N VAL A 3 1.46 -13.11 -9.62
CA VAL A 3 1.10 -12.88 -8.23
C VAL A 3 0.02 -11.83 -8.15
N ALA A 4 -1.18 -12.22 -7.74
CA ALA A 4 -2.28 -11.28 -7.52
C ALA A 4 -2.14 -10.56 -6.18
N TYR A 5 -2.50 -9.27 -6.13
CA TYR A 5 -2.55 -8.49 -4.90
C TYR A 5 -3.75 -7.54 -4.91
N GLN A 6 -4.21 -7.12 -3.73
CA GLN A 6 -5.30 -6.14 -3.61
C GLN A 6 -4.75 -4.72 -3.66
N GLY A 7 -5.40 -3.86 -4.43
CA GLY A 7 -5.12 -2.44 -4.55
C GLY A 7 -4.71 -2.01 -5.95
N ALA A 8 -4.29 -0.77 -6.07
CA ALA A 8 -3.79 -0.19 -7.33
C ALA A 8 -2.27 -0.38 -7.45
N PRO A 9 -1.69 -0.28 -8.67
CA PRO A 9 -0.25 -0.19 -8.83
C PRO A 9 0.35 0.92 -7.96
N GLY A 10 1.42 0.61 -7.22
CA GLY A 10 2.03 1.51 -6.24
C GLY A 10 1.51 1.35 -4.79
N ALA A 11 0.46 0.57 -4.57
CA ALA A 11 0.01 0.23 -3.22
C ALA A 11 1.03 -0.66 -2.47
N PHE A 12 0.88 -0.81 -1.16
CA PHE A 12 1.78 -1.65 -0.36
C PHE A 12 1.73 -3.12 -0.74
N GLY A 13 0.59 -3.63 -1.23
CA GLY A 13 0.50 -4.97 -1.83
C GLY A 13 1.40 -5.12 -3.06
N HIS A 14 1.47 -4.10 -3.92
CA HIS A 14 2.41 -4.07 -5.05
C HIS A 14 3.85 -4.03 -4.56
N ALA A 15 4.16 -3.17 -3.58
CA ALA A 15 5.49 -3.09 -2.98
C ALA A 15 5.94 -4.44 -2.39
N ALA A 16 5.03 -5.17 -1.74
CA ALA A 16 5.31 -6.52 -1.23
C ALA A 16 5.63 -7.51 -2.36
N CYS A 17 4.86 -7.49 -3.46
CA CYS A 17 5.18 -8.33 -4.63
C CYS A 17 6.57 -8.04 -5.18
N LEU A 18 6.91 -6.77 -5.39
CA LEU A 18 8.22 -6.37 -5.92
C LEU A 18 9.38 -6.72 -4.98
N ALA A 19 9.17 -6.57 -3.67
CA ALA A 19 10.21 -6.84 -2.68
C ALA A 19 10.49 -8.35 -2.50
N PHE A 20 9.46 -9.18 -2.53
CA PHE A 20 9.59 -10.59 -2.17
C PHE A 20 9.55 -11.55 -3.37
N LEU A 21 9.00 -11.11 -4.49
CA LEU A 21 8.84 -11.89 -5.71
C LEU A 21 9.16 -11.06 -6.97
N PRO A 22 10.36 -10.47 -7.06
CA PRO A 22 10.69 -9.51 -8.14
C PRO A 22 10.65 -10.12 -9.54
N GLU A 23 10.79 -11.44 -9.66
CA GLU A 23 10.76 -12.16 -10.93
C GLU A 23 9.33 -12.48 -11.42
N HIS A 24 8.30 -12.11 -10.64
CA HIS A 24 6.91 -12.45 -10.93
C HIS A 24 6.13 -11.22 -11.39
N GLU A 25 5.17 -11.46 -12.26
CA GLU A 25 4.25 -10.41 -12.70
C GLU A 25 3.24 -10.11 -11.60
N ALA A 26 3.25 -8.87 -11.08
CA ALA A 26 2.31 -8.42 -10.06
C ALA A 26 1.00 -7.94 -10.71
N ARG A 27 -0.13 -8.60 -10.39
CA ARG A 27 -1.45 -8.30 -10.93
C ARG A 27 -2.34 -7.62 -9.88
N PRO A 28 -2.76 -6.35 -10.09
CA PRO A 28 -3.67 -5.66 -9.19
C PRO A 28 -5.10 -6.15 -9.33
N LEU A 29 -5.79 -6.33 -8.21
CA LEU A 29 -7.20 -6.65 -8.13
C LEU A 29 -7.88 -5.75 -7.09
N SER A 30 -9.20 -5.54 -7.24
CA SER A 30 -9.90 -4.53 -6.44
C SER A 30 -10.12 -4.94 -4.98
N ARG A 31 -10.39 -6.22 -4.74
CA ARG A 31 -10.77 -6.74 -3.42
C ARG A 31 -9.96 -7.97 -3.04
N PHE A 32 -9.93 -8.27 -1.75
CA PHE A 32 -9.27 -9.50 -1.26
C PHE A 32 -9.93 -10.76 -1.79
N GLU A 33 -11.27 -10.75 -1.91
CA GLU A 33 -12.04 -11.85 -2.48
C GLU A 33 -11.63 -12.13 -3.94
N ASP A 34 -11.35 -11.09 -4.72
CA ASP A 34 -10.92 -11.22 -6.10
C ASP A 34 -9.52 -11.86 -6.18
N VAL A 35 -8.62 -11.50 -5.25
CA VAL A 35 -7.28 -12.11 -5.16
C VAL A 35 -7.39 -13.60 -4.83
N VAL A 36 -8.17 -13.93 -3.80
CA VAL A 36 -8.39 -15.32 -3.39
C VAL A 36 -9.05 -16.13 -4.50
N GLY A 37 -10.06 -15.55 -5.18
CA GLY A 37 -10.74 -16.16 -6.32
C GLY A 37 -9.80 -16.44 -7.50
N ALA A 38 -8.94 -15.49 -7.85
CA ALA A 38 -7.96 -15.64 -8.93
C ALA A 38 -6.95 -16.77 -8.64
N VAL A 39 -6.53 -16.92 -7.38
CA VAL A 39 -5.64 -18.04 -7.00
C VAL A 39 -6.40 -19.37 -7.02
N ALA A 40 -7.60 -19.40 -6.47
CA ALA A 40 -8.42 -20.61 -6.42
C ALA A 40 -8.77 -21.13 -7.83
N SER A 41 -9.11 -20.23 -8.76
CA SER A 41 -9.41 -20.58 -10.17
C SER A 41 -8.17 -20.92 -11.00
N GLY A 42 -6.98 -20.55 -10.54
CA GLY A 42 -5.74 -20.73 -11.30
C GLY A 42 -5.41 -19.60 -12.27
N GLU A 43 -6.15 -18.50 -12.23
CA GLU A 43 -5.81 -17.28 -13.00
C GLU A 43 -4.53 -16.61 -12.50
N ALA A 44 -4.22 -16.77 -11.20
CA ALA A 44 -2.95 -16.41 -10.61
C ALA A 44 -2.34 -17.62 -9.90
N GLU A 45 -1.02 -17.75 -9.97
CA GLU A 45 -0.32 -18.84 -9.28
C GLU A 45 -0.24 -18.57 -7.79
N PHE A 46 -0.02 -17.31 -7.41
CA PHE A 46 0.07 -16.86 -6.03
C PHE A 46 -0.83 -15.66 -5.76
N GLY A 47 -1.16 -15.49 -4.47
CA GLY A 47 -1.76 -14.28 -3.94
C GLY A 47 -0.90 -13.68 -2.83
N MET A 48 -0.70 -12.36 -2.85
CA MET A 48 -0.02 -11.61 -1.81
C MET A 48 -1.06 -10.84 -1.01
N LEU A 49 -1.34 -11.27 0.22
CA LEU A 49 -2.43 -10.77 1.06
C LEU A 49 -1.92 -10.25 2.40
N PRO A 50 -2.24 -9.01 2.79
CA PRO A 50 -1.93 -8.51 4.12
C PRO A 50 -2.80 -9.23 5.14
N VAL A 51 -2.20 -9.82 6.18
CA VAL A 51 -2.92 -10.54 7.23
C VAL A 51 -2.91 -9.85 8.58
N GLU A 52 -1.88 -9.04 8.83
CA GLU A 52 -1.73 -8.34 10.09
C GLU A 52 -0.86 -7.10 9.91
N ASN A 53 -1.19 -6.03 10.62
CA ASN A 53 -0.36 -4.83 10.72
C ASN A 53 0.04 -4.61 12.17
N SER A 54 1.30 -4.24 12.42
CA SER A 54 1.85 -4.06 13.77
C SER A 54 1.12 -2.99 14.61
N ARG A 55 0.36 -2.08 13.96
CA ARG A 55 -0.39 -1.00 14.62
C ARG A 55 -1.90 -1.18 14.55
N ALA A 56 -2.41 -1.62 13.41
CA ALA A 56 -3.85 -1.80 13.21
C ALA A 56 -4.36 -3.18 13.63
N GLY A 57 -3.46 -4.13 13.89
CA GLY A 57 -3.81 -5.50 14.22
C GLY A 57 -4.16 -6.35 13.00
N GLU A 58 -4.97 -7.39 13.21
CA GLU A 58 -5.38 -8.29 12.15
C GLU A 58 -6.18 -7.57 11.07
N VAL A 59 -5.90 -7.89 9.80
CA VAL A 59 -6.69 -7.38 8.67
C VAL A 59 -8.01 -8.14 8.61
N PRO A 60 -9.15 -7.45 8.80
CA PRO A 60 -10.43 -8.13 8.97
C PRO A 60 -10.77 -9.07 7.80
N GLY A 61 -11.13 -10.31 8.12
CA GLY A 61 -11.66 -11.28 7.19
C GLY A 61 -10.67 -11.96 6.26
N VAL A 62 -9.43 -11.49 6.13
CA VAL A 62 -8.47 -12.03 5.14
C VAL A 62 -8.09 -13.47 5.45
N ARG A 63 -7.81 -13.82 6.72
CA ARG A 63 -7.49 -15.21 7.10
C ARG A 63 -8.66 -16.15 6.86
N ALA A 64 -9.88 -15.69 7.12
CA ALA A 64 -11.09 -16.47 6.84
C ALA A 64 -11.32 -16.70 5.35
N LEU A 65 -11.04 -15.69 4.50
CA LEU A 65 -11.10 -15.82 3.04
C LEU A 65 -10.10 -16.86 2.53
N ILE A 66 -8.86 -16.82 3.00
CA ILE A 66 -7.81 -17.79 2.63
C ILE A 66 -8.26 -19.22 2.99
N ALA A 67 -8.71 -19.42 4.22
CA ALA A 67 -9.17 -20.73 4.72
C ALA A 67 -10.42 -21.22 3.97
N GLY A 68 -11.40 -20.33 3.76
CA GLY A 68 -12.66 -20.66 3.08
C GLY A 68 -12.49 -21.06 1.62
N ALA A 69 -11.45 -20.57 0.97
CA ALA A 69 -11.12 -20.95 -0.41
C ALA A 69 -10.20 -22.19 -0.51
N GLY A 70 -9.84 -22.81 0.61
CA GLY A 70 -8.95 -23.97 0.63
C GLY A 70 -7.53 -23.65 0.17
N LEU A 71 -7.12 -22.39 0.27
CA LEU A 71 -5.75 -21.99 -0.06
C LEU A 71 -4.81 -22.25 1.12
N ARG A 72 -3.56 -22.56 0.80
CA ARG A 72 -2.51 -22.70 1.81
C ARG A 72 -1.59 -21.47 1.82
N THR A 73 -1.16 -21.07 2.99
CA THR A 73 -0.05 -20.09 3.11
C THR A 73 1.26 -20.80 2.85
N VAL A 74 1.94 -20.38 1.77
CA VAL A 74 3.25 -20.95 1.38
C VAL A 74 4.36 -20.32 2.20
N ARG A 75 4.28 -19.00 2.42
CA ARG A 75 5.27 -18.22 3.14
C ARG A 75 4.61 -16.95 3.70
N THR A 76 5.23 -16.40 4.73
CA THR A 76 4.90 -15.07 5.24
C THR A 76 6.08 -14.12 5.09
N HIS A 77 5.77 -12.84 4.88
CA HIS A 77 6.76 -11.79 4.72
C HIS A 77 6.37 -10.56 5.52
N VAL A 78 7.34 -9.94 6.18
CA VAL A 78 7.14 -8.68 6.89
C VAL A 78 7.65 -7.54 6.00
N LEU A 79 6.74 -6.63 5.62
CA LEU A 79 7.06 -5.43 4.88
C LEU A 79 7.02 -4.21 5.82
N PRO A 80 8.15 -3.52 6.08
CA PRO A 80 8.13 -2.23 6.76
C PRO A 80 7.28 -1.23 5.96
N LEU A 81 6.31 -0.58 6.61
CA LEU A 81 5.49 0.44 5.97
C LEU A 81 6.14 1.80 6.14
N ARG A 82 6.73 2.28 5.08
CA ARG A 82 7.28 3.62 5.01
C ARG A 82 6.38 4.49 4.13
N MET A 83 5.83 5.53 4.74
CA MET A 83 4.98 6.50 4.06
C MET A 83 5.74 7.81 3.93
N HIS A 84 5.78 8.32 2.72
CA HIS A 84 6.50 9.56 2.39
C HIS A 84 5.52 10.63 1.93
N LEU A 85 5.87 11.88 2.18
CA LEU A 85 5.16 13.02 1.60
C LEU A 85 5.65 13.20 0.18
N LEU A 86 4.77 12.98 -0.79
CA LEU A 86 5.07 13.04 -2.21
C LEU A 86 4.40 14.25 -2.85
N GLY A 87 5.13 14.92 -3.73
CA GLY A 87 4.63 16.05 -4.52
C GLY A 87 4.93 15.90 -6.00
N LEU A 88 4.38 16.80 -6.80
CA LEU A 88 4.75 16.91 -8.21
C LEU A 88 6.22 17.32 -8.32
N PRO A 89 6.90 16.94 -9.43
CA PRO A 89 8.27 17.37 -9.66
C PRO A 89 8.44 18.89 -9.58
N GLY A 90 9.41 19.35 -8.81
CA GLY A 90 9.67 20.78 -8.59
C GLY A 90 8.67 21.48 -7.66
N ALA A 91 7.78 20.79 -6.99
CA ALA A 91 6.87 21.40 -6.02
C ALA A 91 7.64 22.00 -4.83
N ASP A 92 7.29 23.23 -4.49
CA ASP A 92 7.83 23.85 -3.28
C ASP A 92 7.11 23.27 -2.05
N ARG A 93 7.85 22.53 -1.20
CA ARG A 93 7.32 21.95 0.03
C ARG A 93 6.64 22.99 0.93
N ARG A 94 7.12 24.23 0.95
CA ARG A 94 6.55 25.32 1.76
C ARG A 94 5.20 25.81 1.23
N ALA A 95 4.93 25.60 -0.04
CA ALA A 95 3.66 25.96 -0.69
C ALA A 95 2.59 24.86 -0.54
N ILE A 96 2.94 23.66 -0.06
CA ILE A 96 1.99 22.58 0.15
C ILE A 96 1.01 22.97 1.26
N ALA A 97 -0.28 22.96 0.95
CA ALA A 97 -1.35 23.35 1.86
C ALA A 97 -2.22 22.14 2.31
N ALA A 98 -2.24 21.07 1.53
CA ALA A 98 -3.06 19.90 1.80
C ALA A 98 -2.34 18.60 1.43
N VAL A 99 -2.74 17.52 2.10
CA VAL A 99 -2.26 16.17 1.84
C VAL A 99 -3.43 15.21 1.70
N ALA A 100 -3.41 14.38 0.65
CA ALA A 100 -4.41 13.35 0.42
C ALA A 100 -3.82 11.95 0.68
N SER A 101 -4.59 11.09 1.32
CA SER A 101 -4.25 9.66 1.45
C SER A 101 -5.43 8.86 2.02
N HIS A 102 -5.25 7.55 2.14
CA HIS A 102 -6.20 6.70 2.84
C HIS A 102 -6.31 7.11 4.33
N PRO A 103 -7.51 7.07 4.94
CA PRO A 103 -7.72 7.48 6.33
C PRO A 103 -6.77 6.83 7.34
N VAL A 104 -6.45 5.55 7.16
CA VAL A 104 -5.49 4.84 8.04
C VAL A 104 -4.09 5.45 7.93
N ALA A 105 -3.63 5.73 6.72
CA ALA A 105 -2.32 6.37 6.49
C ALA A 105 -2.26 7.77 7.10
N LEU A 106 -3.32 8.58 6.94
CA LEU A 106 -3.42 9.90 7.56
C LEU A 106 -3.33 9.83 9.09
N ARG A 107 -3.98 8.85 9.72
CA ARG A 107 -3.89 8.64 11.18
C ARG A 107 -2.50 8.18 11.61
N GLN A 108 -1.87 7.29 10.85
CA GLN A 108 -0.54 6.77 11.17
C GLN A 108 0.59 7.78 10.95
N CYS A 109 0.32 8.91 10.30
CA CYS A 109 1.24 10.03 10.09
C CYS A 109 0.80 11.32 10.82
N ALA A 110 -0.09 11.22 11.80
CA ALA A 110 -0.76 12.36 12.41
C ALA A 110 0.21 13.40 12.96
N ARG A 111 1.25 12.98 13.70
CA ARG A 111 2.24 13.89 14.31
C ARG A 111 3.01 14.67 13.24
N SER A 112 3.46 14.02 12.20
CA SER A 112 4.17 14.67 11.10
C SER A 112 3.27 15.66 10.35
N LEU A 113 2.01 15.30 10.12
CA LEU A 113 1.03 16.18 9.48
C LEU A 113 0.69 17.40 10.33
N ASP A 114 0.54 17.22 11.66
CA ASP A 114 0.30 18.32 12.59
C ASP A 114 1.49 19.29 12.64
N ARG A 115 2.71 18.75 12.71
CA ARG A 115 3.95 19.53 12.65
C ARG A 115 4.05 20.40 11.39
N LEU A 116 3.54 19.88 10.27
CA LEU A 116 3.55 20.59 8.97
C LEU A 116 2.33 21.50 8.77
N GLY A 117 1.30 21.41 9.63
CA GLY A 117 0.07 22.19 9.52
C GLY A 117 -0.73 21.89 8.26
N LEU A 118 -0.64 20.67 7.71
CA LEU A 118 -1.28 20.30 6.46
C LEU A 118 -2.75 19.92 6.67
N ARG A 119 -3.63 20.44 5.83
CA ARG A 119 -5.03 20.01 5.75
C ARG A 119 -5.09 18.59 5.17
N ARG A 120 -5.88 17.71 5.78
CA ARG A 120 -6.02 16.31 5.39
C ARG A 120 -7.21 16.12 4.48
N GLU A 121 -7.01 15.38 3.39
CA GLU A 121 -8.06 14.98 2.45
C GLU A 121 -8.07 13.45 2.35
N GLU A 122 -9.24 12.83 2.47
CA GLU A 122 -9.35 11.38 2.38
C GLU A 122 -9.41 10.91 0.93
N ALA A 123 -8.75 9.80 0.65
CA ALA A 123 -8.74 9.12 -0.64
C ALA A 123 -9.00 7.61 -0.45
N PRO A 124 -9.51 6.91 -1.47
CA PRO A 124 -9.83 5.48 -1.39
C PRO A 124 -8.62 4.60 -1.04
N ASN A 125 -7.45 4.94 -1.55
CA ASN A 125 -6.17 4.34 -1.15
C ASN A 125 -5.00 5.27 -1.48
N THR A 126 -3.82 4.94 -0.93
CA THR A 126 -2.60 5.74 -1.07
C THR A 126 -2.13 5.84 -2.52
N ALA A 127 -2.18 4.75 -3.28
CA ALA A 127 -1.72 4.71 -4.66
C ALA A 127 -2.65 5.47 -5.61
N VAL A 128 -3.97 5.41 -5.38
CA VAL A 128 -4.95 6.21 -6.14
C VAL A 128 -4.74 7.71 -5.89
N ALA A 129 -4.47 8.10 -4.64
CA ALA A 129 -4.12 9.49 -4.32
C ALA A 129 -2.87 9.94 -5.08
N ALA A 130 -1.81 9.12 -5.08
CA ALA A 130 -0.56 9.41 -5.80
C ALA A 130 -0.78 9.53 -7.30
N ARG A 131 -1.49 8.58 -7.91
CA ARG A 131 -1.80 8.60 -9.35
C ARG A 131 -2.60 9.84 -9.77
N GLY A 132 -3.47 10.30 -8.90
CA GLY A 132 -4.40 11.41 -9.15
C GLY A 132 -3.84 12.80 -8.86
N LEU A 133 -2.63 12.92 -8.30
CA LEU A 133 -2.08 14.23 -7.93
C LEU A 133 -1.80 15.10 -9.18
N ARG A 134 -2.37 16.32 -9.19
CA ARG A 134 -2.22 17.30 -10.27
C ARG A 134 -1.95 18.71 -9.78
N ASP A 135 -2.29 19.01 -8.53
CA ASP A 135 -2.16 20.34 -7.94
C ASP A 135 -0.78 20.47 -7.27
N PRO A 136 0.08 21.44 -7.70
CA PRO A 136 1.41 21.65 -7.12
C PRO A 136 1.36 22.13 -5.65
N ARG A 137 0.20 22.55 -5.15
CA ARG A 137 0.00 22.95 -3.75
C ARG A 137 -0.53 21.82 -2.89
N LYS A 138 -0.69 20.62 -3.45
CA LYS A 138 -1.11 19.40 -2.75
C LYS A 138 0.01 18.38 -2.77
N ALA A 139 0.02 17.55 -1.74
CA ALA A 139 0.86 16.38 -1.62
C ALA A 139 0.01 15.14 -1.36
N VAL A 140 0.63 13.97 -1.40
CA VAL A 140 0.02 12.71 -1.01
C VAL A 140 0.95 11.97 -0.05
N LEU A 141 0.37 11.12 0.82
CA LEU A 141 1.14 10.13 1.58
C LEU A 141 1.04 8.80 0.86
N ALA A 142 2.17 8.28 0.43
CA ALA A 142 2.24 6.99 -0.25
C ALA A 142 3.64 6.37 -0.13
N SER A 143 3.79 5.18 -0.70
CA SER A 143 5.05 4.43 -0.73
C SER A 143 6.06 5.04 -1.72
N GLU A 144 7.34 4.70 -1.56
CA GLU A 144 8.38 5.01 -2.55
C GLU A 144 8.10 4.33 -3.90
N THR A 145 7.48 3.14 -3.89
CA THR A 145 7.01 2.47 -5.11
C THR A 145 6.02 3.34 -5.88
N ALA A 146 5.06 3.97 -5.19
CA ALA A 146 4.13 4.90 -5.82
C ALA A 146 4.83 6.16 -6.35
N ALA A 147 5.81 6.69 -5.63
CA ALA A 147 6.62 7.82 -6.09
C ALA A 147 7.30 7.51 -7.42
N SER A 148 8.00 6.39 -7.50
CA SER A 148 8.70 5.95 -8.71
C SER A 148 7.74 5.70 -9.89
N LEU A 149 6.63 5.02 -9.62
CA LEU A 149 5.67 4.63 -10.66
C LEU A 149 4.94 5.83 -11.27
N TYR A 150 4.62 6.84 -10.47
CA TYR A 150 3.85 8.01 -10.90
C TYR A 150 4.70 9.27 -11.14
N GLY A 151 6.03 9.15 -11.09
CA GLY A 151 6.94 10.26 -11.35
C GLY A 151 6.82 11.39 -10.33
N LEU A 152 6.56 11.05 -9.05
CA LEU A 152 6.46 12.02 -7.97
C LEU A 152 7.78 12.15 -7.23
N GLU A 153 8.03 13.33 -6.67
CA GLU A 153 9.17 13.59 -5.81
C GLU A 153 8.85 13.36 -4.34
N ILE A 154 9.79 12.77 -3.62
CA ILE A 154 9.69 12.64 -2.17
C ILE A 154 10.09 13.98 -1.54
N LEU A 155 9.09 14.70 -1.00
CA LEU A 155 9.30 15.99 -0.34
C LEU A 155 9.75 15.80 1.11
N GLU A 156 9.28 14.76 1.78
CA GLU A 156 9.72 14.36 3.13
C GLU A 156 9.57 12.85 3.29
N ARG A 157 10.61 12.21 3.85
CA ARG A 157 10.64 10.77 4.09
C ARG A 157 10.08 10.40 5.46
N ASP A 158 9.62 9.16 5.57
CA ASP A 158 9.30 8.49 6.84
C ASP A 158 8.32 9.28 7.71
N MET A 159 7.18 9.63 7.12
CA MET A 159 6.13 10.42 7.77
C MET A 159 5.37 9.65 8.86
N GLN A 160 5.43 8.32 8.90
CA GLN A 160 4.74 7.49 9.87
C GLN A 160 5.23 7.79 11.30
N ASP A 161 4.27 7.88 12.23
CA ASP A 161 4.53 8.19 13.65
C ASP A 161 5.32 7.09 14.36
N ASP A 162 5.16 5.85 13.89
CA ASP A 162 5.90 4.71 14.38
C ASP A 162 6.89 4.22 13.34
N PRO A 163 8.20 4.31 13.60
CA PRO A 163 9.24 3.84 12.69
C PRO A 163 9.22 2.33 12.48
N ASP A 164 8.62 1.56 13.39
CA ASP A 164 8.53 0.10 13.33
C ASP A 164 7.20 -0.39 12.72
N ASN A 165 6.40 0.52 12.14
CA ASN A 165 5.16 0.15 11.45
C ASN A 165 5.45 -0.82 10.30
N ALA A 166 4.86 -2.01 10.37
CA ALA A 166 5.07 -3.08 9.39
C ALA A 166 3.80 -3.89 9.18
N THR A 167 3.66 -4.48 7.99
CA THR A 167 2.57 -5.38 7.66
C THR A 167 3.12 -6.77 7.37
N LEU A 168 2.50 -7.78 7.99
CA LEU A 168 2.71 -9.18 7.67
C LEU A 168 1.84 -9.56 6.47
N PHE A 169 2.49 -9.98 5.40
CA PHE A 169 1.85 -10.51 4.20
C PHE A 169 1.93 -12.03 4.17
N ALA A 170 0.84 -12.68 3.79
CA ALA A 170 0.82 -14.10 3.46
C ALA A 170 0.91 -14.27 1.94
N LEU A 171 1.86 -15.07 1.50
CA LEU A 171 1.91 -15.61 0.14
C LEU A 171 1.09 -16.89 0.13
N VAL A 172 0.01 -16.89 -0.62
CA VAL A 172 -0.93 -18.01 -0.70
C VAL A 172 -0.92 -18.66 -2.07
N ALA A 173 -1.20 -19.97 -2.11
CA ALA A 173 -1.34 -20.78 -3.31
C ALA A 173 -2.44 -21.81 -3.12
N ARG A 174 -2.82 -22.48 -4.20
CA ARG A 174 -3.66 -23.68 -4.12
C ARG A 174 -2.96 -24.76 -3.28
N ALA A 175 -3.76 -25.56 -2.57
CA ALA A 175 -3.28 -26.71 -1.79
C ALA A 175 -2.68 -27.80 -2.69
#